data_86d5714f81109f8d36b422faf27e2610
#
_entry.id   86d5714f81109f8d36b422faf27e2610
#
_cell.length_a   1.000
_cell.length_b   1.000
_cell.length_c   1.000
_cell.angle_alpha   90.00
_cell.angle_beta   90.00
_cell.angle_gamma   90.00
#
_symmetry.space_group_name_H-M   'P 1'
#
loop_
_entity.id
_entity.type
_entity.pdbx_description
1 polymer ?
#
loop_
_entity_poly.entity_id
_entity_poly.type
_entity_poly.pdbx_seq_one_letter_code
_entity_poly.pdbx_strand_id
1 'polypeptide(L)'
;KVAINGFCRVGRSVFKIAQSRSDMEIAAIRTHLSAEQCAYLLKHDSIYGHYAKAIGTGDASLYVGDRIIPVISDKRTTKLPWDDLGIDVLIDAGCQTDAAELRRHRTAGTRRVASLSQCADFATIVMGVNDGLVNASTDIVCSGDAAISSVAPVIAVLDQAVGVEAATITATGNYHFAGSLLKTERLGDSDLVAMAADYGQRLQAVLPNVASAVGGLAISSRQYGNVGLSTVSLLLRESIAAKKINEILTHAAREPLYNGILAVTDKELVAEDFRGNSYSSTV
;
A
#
# COMPACT_ATOMS: atom_id res chain seq x y z
N LYS A 1 19.62 2.72 -4.48
CA LYS A 1 19.40 1.25 -4.54
C LYS A 1 18.30 0.84 -3.57
N VAL A 2 17.45 -0.09 -4.01
CA VAL A 2 16.28 -0.55 -3.25
C VAL A 2 16.37 -2.06 -3.02
N ALA A 3 16.10 -2.52 -1.79
CA ALA A 3 15.83 -3.92 -1.51
C ALA A 3 14.34 -4.13 -1.21
N ILE A 4 13.80 -5.30 -1.53
CA ILE A 4 12.45 -5.70 -1.20
C ILE A 4 12.50 -6.84 -0.19
N ASN A 5 11.91 -6.63 0.98
CA ASN A 5 11.70 -7.66 1.98
C ASN A 5 10.29 -8.23 1.87
N GLY A 6 10.18 -9.50 1.49
CA GLY A 6 8.90 -10.13 1.20
C GLY A 6 8.51 -10.07 -0.28
N PHE A 7 8.25 -11.25 -0.87
CA PHE A 7 7.88 -11.37 -2.28
C PHE A 7 6.46 -11.90 -2.48
N CYS A 8 5.57 -11.47 -1.58
CA CYS A 8 4.13 -11.65 -1.70
C CYS A 8 3.57 -10.88 -2.92
N ARG A 9 2.26 -10.88 -3.12
CA ARG A 9 1.65 -10.15 -4.24
C ARG A 9 2.06 -8.68 -4.28
N VAL A 10 2.03 -8.00 -3.13
CA VAL A 10 2.38 -6.58 -3.03
C VAL A 10 3.87 -6.37 -3.34
N GLY A 11 4.77 -7.18 -2.78
CA GLY A 11 6.21 -7.11 -3.09
C GLY A 11 6.51 -7.32 -4.58
N ARG A 12 5.78 -8.23 -5.25
CA ARG A 12 5.89 -8.41 -6.70
C ARG A 12 5.36 -7.22 -7.48
N SER A 13 4.28 -6.57 -7.02
CA SER A 13 3.77 -5.35 -7.63
C SER A 13 4.77 -4.21 -7.52
N VAL A 14 5.35 -4.02 -6.33
CA VAL A 14 6.45 -3.05 -6.12
C VAL A 14 7.63 -3.34 -7.06
N PHE A 15 8.03 -4.60 -7.17
CA PHE A 15 9.09 -5.01 -8.10
C PHE A 15 8.78 -4.62 -9.54
N LYS A 16 7.57 -4.95 -10.02
CA LYS A 16 7.13 -4.64 -11.40
C LYS A 16 7.13 -3.13 -11.65
N ILE A 17 6.62 -2.34 -10.71
CA ILE A 17 6.58 -0.87 -10.80
C ILE A 17 8.00 -0.30 -10.80
N ALA A 18 8.85 -0.72 -9.87
CA ALA A 18 10.23 -0.25 -9.78
C ALA A 18 11.05 -0.55 -11.06
N GLN A 19 10.78 -1.67 -11.73
CA GLN A 19 11.43 -2.00 -13.01
C GLN A 19 11.04 -1.10 -14.18
N SER A 20 9.98 -0.31 -14.07
CA SER A 20 9.56 0.69 -15.07
C SER A 20 10.07 2.10 -14.74
N ARG A 21 10.71 2.30 -13.58
CA ARG A 21 11.22 3.58 -13.10
C ARG A 21 12.73 3.68 -13.29
N SER A 22 13.19 4.86 -13.69
CA SER A 22 14.62 5.16 -13.85
C SER A 22 15.32 5.58 -12.57
N ASP A 23 14.56 6.05 -11.58
CA ASP A 23 15.04 6.50 -10.26
C ASP A 23 15.15 5.39 -9.23
N MET A 24 14.73 4.16 -9.56
CA MET A 24 14.79 3.00 -8.69
C MET A 24 15.62 1.86 -9.30
N GLU A 25 16.53 1.31 -8.52
CA GLU A 25 17.29 0.11 -8.85
C GLU A 25 17.01 -0.97 -7.80
N ILE A 26 16.33 -2.05 -8.18
CA ILE A 26 16.17 -3.19 -7.27
C ILE A 26 17.50 -3.94 -7.23
N ALA A 27 18.16 -3.89 -6.09
CA ALA A 27 19.46 -4.49 -5.86
C ALA A 27 19.38 -5.88 -5.19
N ALA A 28 18.30 -6.18 -4.46
CA ALA A 28 18.09 -7.48 -3.84
C ALA A 28 16.62 -7.73 -3.48
N ILE A 29 16.28 -9.01 -3.34
CA ILE A 29 15.00 -9.47 -2.81
C ILE A 29 15.27 -10.41 -1.64
N ARG A 30 14.70 -10.15 -0.47
CA ARG A 30 14.70 -11.09 0.65
C ARG A 30 13.36 -11.80 0.71
N THR A 31 13.38 -13.13 0.65
CA THR A 31 12.16 -13.94 0.73
C THR A 31 12.51 -15.38 1.11
N HIS A 32 11.53 -16.15 1.56
CA HIS A 32 11.66 -17.60 1.78
C HIS A 32 11.53 -18.43 0.49
N LEU A 33 11.15 -17.80 -0.62
CA LEU A 33 10.99 -18.44 -1.91
C LEU A 33 12.36 -18.61 -2.60
N SER A 34 12.49 -19.65 -3.43
CA SER A 34 13.64 -19.79 -4.32
C SER A 34 13.57 -18.78 -5.49
N ALA A 35 14.70 -18.59 -6.18
CA ALA A 35 14.74 -17.72 -7.37
C ALA A 35 13.78 -18.22 -8.46
N GLU A 36 13.69 -19.53 -8.66
CA GLU A 36 12.78 -20.17 -9.63
C GLU A 36 11.31 -19.92 -9.27
N GLN A 37 10.98 -20.03 -7.98
CA GLN A 37 9.63 -19.73 -7.50
C GLN A 37 9.30 -18.24 -7.69
N CYS A 38 10.24 -17.36 -7.41
CA CYS A 38 10.09 -15.93 -7.65
C CYS A 38 9.86 -15.61 -9.13
N ALA A 39 10.66 -16.21 -10.02
CA ALA A 39 10.53 -16.05 -11.46
C ALA A 39 9.17 -16.56 -11.97
N TYR A 40 8.75 -17.74 -11.50
CA TYR A 40 7.45 -18.30 -11.84
C TYR A 40 6.30 -17.36 -11.44
N LEU A 41 6.31 -16.86 -10.21
CA LEU A 41 5.27 -15.95 -9.68
C LEU A 41 5.29 -14.56 -10.34
N LEU A 42 6.41 -14.10 -10.85
CA LEU A 42 6.47 -12.88 -11.67
C LEU A 42 5.88 -13.10 -13.04
N LYS A 43 6.24 -14.22 -13.67
CA LYS A 43 5.82 -14.55 -15.03
C LYS A 43 4.33 -14.86 -15.11
N HIS A 44 3.79 -15.56 -14.11
CA HIS A 44 2.41 -16.03 -14.09
C HIS A 44 1.63 -15.31 -12.98
N ASP A 45 0.92 -14.25 -13.36
CA ASP A 45 0.09 -13.46 -12.46
C ASP A 45 -1.36 -13.55 -12.95
N SER A 46 -2.22 -14.18 -12.14
CA SER A 46 -3.63 -14.39 -12.47
C SER A 46 -4.47 -13.12 -12.51
N ILE A 47 -3.92 -12.01 -12.03
CA ILE A 47 -4.64 -10.72 -11.90
C ILE A 47 -4.15 -9.73 -12.95
N TYR A 48 -2.83 -9.55 -13.03
CA TYR A 48 -2.21 -8.54 -13.92
C TYR A 48 -1.63 -9.15 -15.20
N GLY A 49 -1.83 -10.45 -15.41
CA GLY A 49 -1.35 -11.13 -16.60
C GLY A 49 0.14 -11.43 -16.61
N HIS A 50 0.67 -11.73 -17.77
CA HIS A 50 2.07 -12.08 -17.92
C HIS A 50 2.98 -10.85 -17.79
N TYR A 51 4.10 -11.02 -17.07
CA TYR A 51 5.13 -10.00 -17.02
C TYR A 51 5.87 -9.93 -18.36
N ALA A 52 5.94 -8.72 -18.95
CA ALA A 52 6.43 -8.55 -20.30
C ALA A 52 7.94 -8.73 -20.49
N LYS A 53 8.73 -8.51 -19.41
CA LYS A 53 10.19 -8.67 -19.50
C LYS A 53 10.59 -10.15 -19.37
N ALA A 54 11.62 -10.56 -20.10
CA ALA A 54 12.21 -11.87 -19.94
C ALA A 54 12.79 -12.02 -18.52
N ILE A 55 12.53 -13.18 -17.91
CA ILE A 55 13.04 -13.54 -16.59
C ILE A 55 13.76 -14.87 -16.71
N GLY A 56 15.02 -14.87 -16.27
CA GLY A 56 15.82 -16.08 -16.05
C GLY A 56 16.16 -16.25 -14.57
N THR A 57 16.73 -17.39 -14.23
CA THR A 57 17.19 -17.72 -12.88
C THR A 57 18.53 -18.44 -12.91
N GLY A 58 19.33 -18.28 -11.86
CA GLY A 58 20.58 -19.00 -11.64
C GLY A 58 21.28 -18.44 -10.41
N ASP A 59 22.06 -19.28 -9.72
CA ASP A 59 22.88 -18.90 -8.56
C ASP A 59 22.11 -18.10 -7.49
N ALA A 60 20.91 -18.57 -7.11
CA ALA A 60 20.01 -17.91 -6.19
C ALA A 60 19.68 -16.45 -6.61
N SER A 61 19.61 -16.17 -7.91
CA SER A 61 19.35 -14.83 -8.45
C SER A 61 18.28 -14.86 -9.53
N LEU A 62 17.60 -13.72 -9.70
CA LEU A 62 16.75 -13.44 -10.86
C LEU A 62 17.56 -12.68 -11.90
N TYR A 63 17.42 -13.06 -13.16
CA TYR A 63 17.94 -12.32 -14.32
C TYR A 63 16.77 -11.61 -14.99
N VAL A 64 16.78 -10.27 -14.99
CA VAL A 64 15.72 -9.45 -15.59
C VAL A 64 16.35 -8.43 -16.53
N GLY A 65 16.29 -8.70 -17.84
CA GLY A 65 17.12 -7.99 -18.80
C GLY A 65 18.60 -8.20 -18.47
N ASP A 66 19.37 -7.14 -18.41
CA ASP A 66 20.81 -7.16 -18.10
C ASP A 66 21.11 -7.12 -16.59
N ARG A 67 20.08 -7.19 -15.73
CA ARG A 67 20.24 -7.09 -14.29
C ARG A 67 20.22 -8.45 -13.60
N ILE A 68 21.16 -8.65 -12.68
CA ILE A 68 21.22 -9.80 -11.79
C ILE A 68 20.76 -9.34 -10.41
N ILE A 69 19.69 -9.94 -9.90
CA ILE A 69 19.06 -9.54 -8.64
C ILE A 69 19.13 -10.73 -7.69
N PRO A 70 19.96 -10.70 -6.66
CA PRO A 70 20.08 -11.79 -5.70
C PRO A 70 18.78 -11.98 -4.91
N VAL A 71 18.41 -13.24 -4.71
CA VAL A 71 17.29 -13.69 -3.89
C VAL A 71 17.86 -14.28 -2.60
N ILE A 72 17.66 -13.58 -1.50
CA ILE A 72 18.28 -13.90 -0.20
C ILE A 72 17.22 -14.57 0.68
N SER A 73 17.55 -15.78 1.16
CA SER A 73 16.66 -16.60 2.00
C SER A 73 17.05 -16.63 3.48
N ASP A 74 18.07 -15.88 3.93
CA ASP A 74 18.44 -15.86 5.35
C ASP A 74 17.31 -15.32 6.21
N LYS A 75 16.97 -16.08 7.26
CA LYS A 75 15.90 -15.74 8.21
C LYS A 75 16.33 -14.67 9.22
N ARG A 76 17.65 -14.51 9.42
CA ARG A 76 18.21 -13.60 10.42
C ARG A 76 18.42 -12.22 9.83
N THR A 77 17.53 -11.31 10.11
CA THR A 77 17.54 -9.93 9.57
C THR A 77 18.87 -9.21 9.84
N THR A 78 19.47 -9.41 11.00
CA THR A 78 20.76 -8.80 11.36
C THR A 78 21.98 -9.32 10.55
N LYS A 79 21.82 -10.38 9.77
CA LYS A 79 22.86 -10.94 8.89
C LYS A 79 22.63 -10.66 7.41
N LEU A 80 21.64 -9.85 7.10
CA LEU A 80 21.36 -9.46 5.73
C LEU A 80 22.43 -8.48 5.23
N PRO A 81 22.92 -8.60 4.01
CA PRO A 81 24.05 -7.83 3.50
C PRO A 81 23.63 -6.48 2.96
N TRP A 82 22.79 -5.73 3.69
CA TRP A 82 22.25 -4.46 3.20
C TRP A 82 23.33 -3.39 3.04
N ASP A 83 24.31 -3.38 3.95
CA ASP A 83 25.44 -2.45 3.90
C ASP A 83 26.35 -2.78 2.72
N ASP A 84 26.72 -4.06 2.55
CA ASP A 84 27.58 -4.53 1.45
C ASP A 84 26.97 -4.24 0.07
N LEU A 85 25.63 -4.37 -0.04
CA LEU A 85 24.88 -4.06 -1.25
C LEU A 85 24.62 -2.57 -1.45
N GLY A 86 24.90 -1.75 -0.44
CA GLY A 86 24.67 -0.29 -0.47
C GLY A 86 23.19 0.06 -0.60
N ILE A 87 22.34 -0.59 0.19
CA ILE A 87 20.90 -0.36 0.10
C ILE A 87 20.52 0.98 0.72
N ASP A 88 19.98 1.88 -0.11
CA ASP A 88 19.48 3.18 0.34
C ASP A 88 18.11 3.04 1.01
N VAL A 89 17.20 2.27 0.40
CA VAL A 89 15.84 2.08 0.91
C VAL A 89 15.48 0.60 0.89
N LEU A 90 15.02 0.10 2.02
CA LEU A 90 14.33 -1.18 2.09
C LEU A 90 12.83 -0.95 2.00
N ILE A 91 12.16 -1.60 1.07
CA ILE A 91 10.69 -1.68 1.03
C ILE A 91 10.29 -3.00 1.70
N ASP A 92 9.67 -2.87 2.88
CA ASP A 92 9.19 -4.02 3.62
C ASP A 92 7.74 -4.35 3.22
N ALA A 93 7.59 -5.40 2.43
CA ALA A 93 6.33 -5.99 2.00
C ALA A 93 5.97 -7.25 2.81
N GLY A 94 6.54 -7.40 4.00
CA GLY A 94 6.20 -8.48 4.93
C GLY A 94 4.75 -8.37 5.40
N CYS A 95 4.08 -9.53 5.58
CA CYS A 95 2.67 -9.54 5.98
C CYS A 95 2.46 -9.23 7.49
N GLN A 96 3.50 -9.29 8.28
CA GLN A 96 3.48 -9.00 9.73
C GLN A 96 4.85 -8.45 10.10
N THR A 97 4.94 -7.15 10.25
CA THR A 97 6.19 -6.50 10.63
C THR A 97 5.99 -5.76 11.93
N ASP A 98 6.83 -6.05 12.91
CA ASP A 98 6.90 -5.31 14.16
C ASP A 98 8.00 -4.24 14.12
N ALA A 99 7.94 -3.31 15.05
CA ALA A 99 8.92 -2.23 15.16
C ALA A 99 10.36 -2.73 15.33
N ALA A 100 10.54 -3.83 16.06
CA ALA A 100 11.86 -4.39 16.30
C ALA A 100 12.46 -4.95 15.01
N GLU A 101 11.65 -5.59 14.16
CA GLU A 101 12.10 -6.11 12.87
C GLU A 101 12.48 -4.96 11.92
N LEU A 102 11.69 -3.91 11.84
CA LEU A 102 12.03 -2.73 11.05
C LEU A 102 13.35 -2.08 11.51
N ARG A 103 13.56 -1.97 12.82
CA ARG A 103 14.83 -1.46 13.38
C ARG A 103 16.01 -2.39 13.07
N ARG A 104 15.82 -3.72 13.05
CA ARG A 104 16.86 -4.69 12.66
C ARG A 104 17.33 -4.49 11.22
N HIS A 105 16.42 -4.16 10.30
CA HIS A 105 16.82 -3.82 8.93
C HIS A 105 17.68 -2.55 8.88
N ARG A 106 17.38 -1.55 9.72
CA ARG A 106 18.24 -0.37 9.86
C ARG A 106 19.63 -0.76 10.37
N THR A 107 19.69 -1.59 11.41
CA THR A 107 20.95 -2.10 11.98
C THR A 107 21.74 -2.93 10.96
N ALA A 108 21.07 -3.63 10.05
CA ALA A 108 21.72 -4.43 9.01
C ALA A 108 22.28 -3.56 7.84
N GLY A 109 22.16 -2.23 7.91
CA GLY A 109 22.84 -1.31 7.00
C GLY A 109 21.95 -0.57 6.00
N THR A 110 20.61 -0.70 6.04
CA THR A 110 19.77 0.15 5.18
C THR A 110 19.77 1.60 5.67
N ARG A 111 19.75 2.57 4.75
CA ARG A 111 19.65 3.99 5.15
C ARG A 111 18.24 4.36 5.58
N ARG A 112 17.21 3.75 4.98
CA ARG A 112 15.80 3.98 5.27
C ARG A 112 14.99 2.71 5.10
N VAL A 113 13.86 2.64 5.81
CA VAL A 113 12.88 1.56 5.67
C VAL A 113 11.50 2.15 5.43
N ALA A 114 10.84 1.66 4.38
CA ALA A 114 9.44 1.95 4.09
C ALA A 114 8.64 0.64 4.25
N SER A 115 7.87 0.53 5.32
CA SER A 115 6.99 -0.62 5.54
C SER A 115 5.65 -0.41 4.85
N LEU A 116 5.18 -1.42 4.14
CA LEU A 116 3.84 -1.43 3.55
C LEU A 116 2.76 -1.89 4.56
N SER A 117 3.16 -2.16 5.79
CA SER A 117 2.28 -2.46 6.93
C SER A 117 2.37 -1.34 7.95
N GLN A 118 1.25 -1.02 8.57
CA GLN A 118 1.23 -0.05 9.67
C GLN A 118 1.95 -0.61 10.90
N CYS A 119 2.67 0.28 11.57
CA CYS A 119 3.28 0.02 12.87
C CYS A 119 3.13 1.28 13.73
N ALA A 120 2.55 1.13 14.91
CA ALA A 120 2.23 2.27 15.79
C ALA A 120 3.46 3.06 16.26
N ASP A 121 4.65 2.46 16.22
CA ASP A 121 5.91 3.09 16.64
C ASP A 121 6.44 4.09 15.60
N PHE A 122 5.91 4.10 14.38
CA PHE A 122 6.43 4.91 13.28
C PHE A 122 5.32 5.68 12.58
N ALA A 123 5.69 6.81 11.98
CA ALA A 123 4.74 7.63 11.23
C ALA A 123 4.11 6.84 10.08
N THR A 124 2.78 6.87 10.03
CA THR A 124 2.03 6.39 8.87
C THR A 124 1.91 7.52 7.87
N ILE A 125 2.38 7.29 6.65
CA ILE A 125 2.42 8.27 5.58
C ILE A 125 1.42 7.90 4.49
N VAL A 126 0.63 8.88 4.09
CA VAL A 126 -0.24 8.82 2.91
C VAL A 126 0.13 9.98 1.99
N MET A 127 0.49 9.64 0.76
CA MET A 127 0.91 10.63 -0.24
C MET A 127 -0.23 11.63 -0.53
N GLY A 128 0.12 12.91 -0.64
CA GLY A 128 -0.83 14.00 -0.84
C GLY A 128 -1.61 14.41 0.42
N VAL A 129 -1.30 13.81 1.58
CA VAL A 129 -1.98 14.10 2.85
C VAL A 129 -0.99 14.58 3.91
N ASN A 130 -0.03 13.74 4.26
CA ASN A 130 0.95 14.03 5.31
C ASN A 130 2.39 13.66 4.93
N ASP A 131 2.68 13.49 3.65
CA ASP A 131 4.01 13.16 3.14
C ASP A 131 5.05 14.24 3.44
N GLY A 132 4.64 15.47 3.69
CA GLY A 132 5.50 16.54 4.20
C GLY A 132 6.15 16.27 5.58
N LEU A 133 5.66 15.27 6.32
CA LEU A 133 6.30 14.81 7.56
C LEU A 133 7.63 14.08 7.32
N VAL A 134 7.85 13.57 6.10
CA VAL A 134 9.08 12.86 5.75
C VAL A 134 10.20 13.87 5.47
N ASN A 135 11.27 13.76 6.21
CA ASN A 135 12.43 14.66 6.09
C ASN A 135 13.75 13.87 6.14
N ALA A 136 14.87 14.58 6.14
CA ALA A 136 16.21 13.97 6.11
C ALA A 136 16.50 13.06 7.33
N SER A 137 15.90 13.33 8.47
CA SER A 137 16.07 12.54 9.71
C SER A 137 15.08 11.37 9.83
N THR A 138 14.15 11.23 8.89
CA THR A 138 13.16 10.15 8.90
C THR A 138 13.79 8.85 8.42
N ASP A 139 13.95 7.90 9.33
CA ASP A 139 14.61 6.61 9.07
C ASP A 139 13.64 5.52 8.64
N ILE A 140 12.47 5.47 9.30
CA ILE A 140 11.46 4.43 9.11
C ILE A 140 10.10 5.10 8.96
N VAL A 141 9.37 4.70 7.94
CA VAL A 141 7.98 5.11 7.70
C VAL A 141 7.12 3.89 7.44
N CYS A 142 5.84 4.02 7.73
CA CYS A 142 4.83 3.04 7.39
C CYS A 142 3.86 3.63 6.36
N SER A 143 3.37 2.82 5.46
CA SER A 143 2.29 3.19 4.54
C SER A 143 0.94 3.04 5.26
N GLY A 144 -0.01 3.88 4.95
CA GLY A 144 -1.41 3.62 5.24
C GLY A 144 -1.87 2.31 4.59
N ASP A 145 -2.84 1.64 5.19
CA ASP A 145 -3.48 0.51 4.52
C ASP A 145 -4.27 0.98 3.29
N ALA A 146 -4.72 0.03 2.47
CA ALA A 146 -5.41 0.35 1.22
C ALA A 146 -6.66 1.21 1.43
N ALA A 147 -7.43 0.96 2.51
CA ALA A 147 -8.63 1.73 2.80
C ALA A 147 -8.27 3.18 3.19
N ILE A 148 -7.34 3.36 4.13
CA ILE A 148 -6.90 4.70 4.55
C ILE A 148 -6.25 5.45 3.38
N SER A 149 -5.39 4.79 2.60
CA SER A 149 -4.75 5.41 1.44
C SER A 149 -5.74 5.84 0.37
N SER A 150 -6.89 5.16 0.25
CA SER A 150 -7.94 5.53 -0.70
C SER A 150 -8.83 6.67 -0.21
N VAL A 151 -9.12 6.76 1.09
CA VAL A 151 -10.08 7.76 1.61
C VAL A 151 -9.42 9.03 2.15
N ALA A 152 -8.21 8.93 2.69
CA ALA A 152 -7.56 10.08 3.32
C ALA A 152 -7.33 11.27 2.37
N PRO A 153 -6.92 11.10 1.11
CA PRO A 153 -6.81 12.24 0.19
C PRO A 153 -8.15 12.94 -0.06
N VAL A 154 -9.25 12.19 -0.18
CA VAL A 154 -10.60 12.75 -0.36
C VAL A 154 -11.03 13.54 0.86
N ILE A 155 -10.82 12.97 2.04
CA ILE A 155 -11.17 13.63 3.32
C ILE A 155 -10.31 14.89 3.50
N ALA A 156 -9.01 14.84 3.21
CA ALA A 156 -8.12 15.99 3.33
C ALA A 156 -8.55 17.17 2.44
N VAL A 157 -8.93 16.88 1.19
CA VAL A 157 -9.45 17.91 0.26
C VAL A 157 -10.73 18.54 0.80
N LEU A 158 -11.66 17.74 1.30
CA LEU A 158 -12.91 18.24 1.82
C LEU A 158 -12.76 18.96 3.17
N ASP A 159 -11.86 18.47 4.03
CA ASP A 159 -11.56 19.15 5.30
C ASP A 159 -10.96 20.55 5.07
N GLN A 160 -10.05 20.66 4.10
CA GLN A 160 -9.46 21.94 3.74
C GLN A 160 -10.50 22.92 3.14
N ALA A 161 -11.47 22.40 2.38
CA ALA A 161 -12.42 23.24 1.66
C ALA A 161 -13.61 23.67 2.52
N VAL A 162 -14.16 22.78 3.35
CA VAL A 162 -15.44 22.99 4.07
C VAL A 162 -15.41 22.52 5.53
N GLY A 163 -14.31 21.95 5.97
CA GLY A 163 -14.12 21.38 7.31
C GLY A 163 -14.87 20.04 7.50
N VAL A 164 -14.21 19.09 8.11
CA VAL A 164 -14.76 17.78 8.47
C VAL A 164 -14.78 17.63 9.99
N GLU A 165 -15.97 17.46 10.57
CA GLU A 165 -16.14 17.23 12.00
C GLU A 165 -16.02 15.75 12.37
N ALA A 166 -16.62 14.88 11.54
CA ALA A 166 -16.58 13.43 11.77
C ALA A 166 -16.53 12.65 10.47
N ALA A 167 -15.92 11.48 10.52
CA ALA A 167 -15.82 10.55 9.40
C ALA A 167 -16.09 9.11 9.86
N THR A 168 -16.86 8.37 9.08
CA THR A 168 -17.04 6.92 9.22
C THR A 168 -16.69 6.25 7.91
N ILE A 169 -15.88 5.19 7.96
CA ILE A 169 -15.36 4.51 6.78
C ILE A 169 -15.92 3.10 6.74
N THR A 170 -16.52 2.72 5.61
CA THR A 170 -16.81 1.32 5.28
C THR A 170 -16.01 0.93 4.06
N ALA A 171 -15.12 -0.04 4.23
CA ALA A 171 -14.27 -0.49 3.14
C ALA A 171 -14.59 -1.96 2.80
N THR A 172 -14.78 -2.22 1.51
CA THR A 172 -15.07 -3.54 0.96
C THR A 172 -13.93 -3.95 0.03
N GLY A 173 -13.41 -5.16 0.21
CA GLY A 173 -12.29 -5.64 -0.59
C GLY A 173 -11.84 -7.04 -0.19
N ASN A 174 -10.75 -7.50 -0.76
CA ASN A 174 -10.12 -8.75 -0.38
C ASN A 174 -9.12 -8.51 0.77
N TYR A 175 -9.63 -8.38 1.97
CA TYR A 175 -8.80 -8.17 3.16
C TYR A 175 -8.37 -9.51 3.74
N HIS A 176 -7.06 -9.67 3.95
CA HIS A 176 -6.55 -10.80 4.72
C HIS A 176 -6.73 -10.55 6.22
N PHE A 177 -7.59 -11.34 6.83
CA PHE A 177 -7.78 -11.27 8.27
C PHE A 177 -6.62 -11.94 9.00
N ALA A 178 -5.74 -11.15 9.60
CA ALA A 178 -4.78 -11.66 10.55
C ALA A 178 -5.52 -12.18 11.79
N GLY A 179 -5.48 -13.48 12.05
CA GLY A 179 -5.82 -13.99 13.38
C GLY A 179 -6.82 -15.12 13.51
N SER A 180 -7.42 -15.67 12.45
CA SER A 180 -8.23 -16.88 12.60
C SER A 180 -8.18 -17.77 11.37
N LEU A 181 -7.25 -18.73 11.38
CA LEU A 181 -7.19 -19.83 10.40
C LEU A 181 -8.56 -20.50 10.20
N LEU A 182 -9.31 -20.69 11.28
CA LEU A 182 -10.62 -21.32 11.26
C LEU A 182 -11.68 -20.53 10.48
N LYS A 183 -11.56 -19.20 10.41
CA LYS A 183 -12.50 -18.38 9.64
C LYS A 183 -12.17 -18.42 8.14
N THR A 184 -10.88 -18.41 7.78
CA THR A 184 -10.43 -18.40 6.38
C THR A 184 -10.68 -19.72 5.66
N GLU A 185 -10.56 -20.85 6.35
CA GLU A 185 -10.77 -22.19 5.77
C GLU A 185 -12.26 -22.54 5.60
N ARG A 186 -13.14 -21.89 6.36
CA ARG A 186 -14.59 -22.13 6.31
C ARG A 186 -15.33 -21.26 5.31
N LEU A 187 -14.68 -20.26 4.73
CA LEU A 187 -15.31 -19.31 3.81
C LEU A 187 -15.37 -19.88 2.40
N GLY A 188 -16.55 -19.99 1.85
CA GLY A 188 -16.79 -20.15 0.42
C GLY A 188 -16.42 -18.87 -0.35
N ASP A 189 -16.35 -18.96 -1.66
CA ASP A 189 -15.95 -17.82 -2.52
C ASP A 189 -16.96 -16.66 -2.49
N SER A 190 -18.24 -16.95 -2.16
CA SER A 190 -19.32 -15.95 -2.09
C SER A 190 -19.54 -15.38 -0.69
N ASP A 191 -18.81 -15.85 0.32
CA ASP A 191 -19.04 -15.40 1.69
C ASP A 191 -18.52 -13.98 1.92
N LEU A 192 -19.33 -13.20 2.65
CA LEU A 192 -18.96 -11.86 3.14
C LEU A 192 -18.63 -11.96 4.63
N VAL A 193 -17.50 -11.40 5.01
CA VAL A 193 -17.11 -11.26 6.41
C VAL A 193 -17.05 -9.79 6.77
N ALA A 194 -17.94 -9.38 7.68
CA ALA A 194 -17.93 -8.05 8.25
C ALA A 194 -17.16 -8.03 9.57
N MET A 195 -16.30 -7.05 9.77
CA MET A 195 -15.54 -6.84 11.00
C MET A 195 -15.53 -5.37 11.37
N ALA A 196 -15.62 -5.10 12.66
CA ALA A 196 -15.25 -3.78 13.15
C ALA A 196 -13.79 -3.49 12.79
N ALA A 197 -13.56 -2.36 12.18
CA ALA A 197 -12.23 -1.92 11.79
C ALA A 197 -11.86 -0.63 12.52
N ASP A 198 -10.63 -0.55 12.93
CA ASP A 198 -10.08 0.58 13.64
C ASP A 198 -9.65 1.72 12.68
N TYR A 199 -10.54 2.01 11.71
CA TYR A 199 -10.28 3.06 10.73
C TYR A 199 -10.22 4.45 11.35
N GLY A 200 -10.90 4.66 12.50
CA GLY A 200 -10.85 5.91 13.22
C GLY A 200 -9.43 6.26 13.68
N GLN A 201 -8.78 5.38 14.43
CA GLN A 201 -7.40 5.60 14.89
C GLN A 201 -6.42 5.68 13.73
N ARG A 202 -6.60 4.85 12.70
CA ARG A 202 -5.75 4.86 11.52
C ARG A 202 -5.87 6.16 10.73
N LEU A 203 -7.08 6.70 10.60
CA LEU A 203 -7.31 7.99 9.96
C LEU A 203 -6.72 9.13 10.79
N GLN A 204 -6.89 9.12 12.12
CA GLN A 204 -6.31 10.13 13.01
C GLN A 204 -4.78 10.16 12.97
N ALA A 205 -4.13 9.00 12.77
CA ALA A 205 -2.68 8.94 12.61
C ALA A 205 -2.19 9.70 11.35
N VAL A 206 -3.06 9.88 10.34
CA VAL A 206 -2.75 10.53 9.06
C VAL A 206 -3.34 11.93 8.99
N LEU A 207 -4.54 12.12 9.52
CA LEU A 207 -5.32 13.37 9.57
C LEU A 207 -5.73 13.70 11.01
N PRO A 208 -4.82 14.18 11.86
CA PRO A 208 -5.10 14.42 13.27
C PRO A 208 -6.12 15.53 13.52
N ASN A 209 -6.34 16.41 12.55
CA ASN A 209 -7.29 17.54 12.65
C ASN A 209 -8.74 17.14 12.39
N VAL A 210 -8.99 15.96 11.82
CA VAL A 210 -10.34 15.41 11.70
C VAL A 210 -10.81 14.99 13.08
N ALA A 211 -11.66 15.82 13.70
CA ALA A 211 -11.90 15.86 15.15
C ALA A 211 -12.49 14.58 15.73
N SER A 212 -13.26 13.81 14.96
CA SER A 212 -13.89 12.58 15.41
C SER A 212 -13.94 11.56 14.29
N ALA A 213 -12.80 10.88 14.07
CA ALA A 213 -12.86 9.68 13.26
C ALA A 213 -13.52 8.58 14.09
N VAL A 214 -14.79 8.37 13.85
CA VAL A 214 -15.56 7.28 14.48
C VAL A 214 -15.20 6.01 13.73
N GLY A 215 -15.07 4.90 14.42
CA GLY A 215 -14.66 3.59 13.89
C GLY A 215 -15.19 3.25 12.50
N GLY A 216 -14.95 2.08 12.02
CA GLY A 216 -15.38 1.71 10.69
C GLY A 216 -15.67 0.23 10.54
N LEU A 217 -16.12 -0.15 9.37
CA LEU A 217 -16.45 -1.50 9.00
C LEU A 217 -15.59 -1.97 7.84
N ALA A 218 -14.88 -3.08 8.01
CA ALA A 218 -14.25 -3.79 6.92
C ALA A 218 -15.15 -4.95 6.48
N ILE A 219 -15.45 -5.00 5.20
CA ILE A 219 -16.19 -6.10 4.58
C ILE A 219 -15.23 -6.83 3.64
N SER A 220 -14.93 -8.09 3.91
CA SER A 220 -14.06 -8.89 3.06
C SER A 220 -14.86 -9.92 2.28
N SER A 221 -14.49 -10.07 1.01
CA SER A 221 -14.95 -11.15 0.16
C SER A 221 -13.84 -11.56 -0.81
N ARG A 222 -13.72 -12.85 -1.09
CA ARG A 222 -12.80 -13.37 -2.11
C ARG A 222 -13.18 -12.96 -3.53
N GLN A 223 -14.44 -12.61 -3.76
CA GLN A 223 -14.93 -12.15 -5.07
C GLN A 223 -14.38 -10.78 -5.48
N TYR A 224 -14.06 -9.92 -4.51
CA TYR A 224 -13.44 -8.62 -4.79
C TYR A 224 -11.95 -8.80 -5.00
N GLY A 225 -11.50 -9.18 -6.17
CA GLY A 225 -10.11 -9.36 -6.56
C GLY A 225 -9.10 -8.40 -5.89
N ASN A 226 -8.47 -7.52 -6.66
CA ASN A 226 -7.51 -6.53 -6.14
C ASN A 226 -8.05 -5.09 -6.19
N VAL A 227 -9.34 -4.92 -6.34
CA VAL A 227 -10.00 -3.61 -6.30
C VAL A 227 -10.82 -3.53 -5.03
N GLY A 228 -10.65 -2.47 -4.24
CA GLY A 228 -11.44 -2.17 -3.07
C GLY A 228 -12.45 -1.06 -3.36
N LEU A 229 -13.59 -1.11 -2.69
CA LEU A 229 -14.57 -0.03 -2.65
C LEU A 229 -14.63 0.53 -1.22
N SER A 230 -14.46 1.83 -1.09
CA SER A 230 -14.60 2.51 0.20
C SER A 230 -15.73 3.51 0.15
N THR A 231 -16.63 3.43 1.12
CA THR A 231 -17.68 4.42 1.34
C THR A 231 -17.31 5.25 2.56
N VAL A 232 -17.37 6.57 2.42
CA VAL A 232 -17.07 7.51 3.49
C VAL A 232 -18.31 8.33 3.77
N SER A 233 -18.77 8.32 5.02
CA SER A 233 -19.82 9.23 5.51
C SER A 233 -19.16 10.33 6.32
N LEU A 234 -19.36 11.58 5.91
CA LEU A 234 -18.74 12.75 6.52
C LEU A 234 -19.79 13.64 7.15
N LEU A 235 -19.52 14.12 8.36
CA LEU A 235 -20.18 15.27 8.95
C LEU A 235 -19.33 16.50 8.64
N LEU A 236 -19.86 17.39 7.82
CA LEU A 236 -19.18 18.62 7.41
C LEU A 236 -19.58 19.79 8.30
N ARG A 237 -18.68 20.75 8.51
CA ARG A 237 -18.96 21.98 9.26
C ARG A 237 -19.91 22.90 8.52
N GLU A 238 -19.88 22.87 7.20
CA GLU A 238 -20.73 23.69 6.34
C GLU A 238 -21.64 22.82 5.47
N SER A 239 -22.90 23.25 5.32
CA SER A 239 -23.82 22.59 4.40
C SER A 239 -23.42 22.90 2.96
N ILE A 240 -23.26 21.88 2.15
CA ILE A 240 -22.78 21.99 0.78
C ILE A 240 -23.57 21.05 -0.16
N ALA A 241 -23.83 21.51 -1.37
CA ALA A 241 -24.50 20.69 -2.38
C ALA A 241 -23.53 19.66 -3.00
N ALA A 242 -24.03 18.49 -3.35
CA ALA A 242 -23.24 17.42 -3.97
C ALA A 242 -22.45 17.89 -5.22
N LYS A 243 -23.09 18.72 -6.06
CA LYS A 243 -22.41 19.32 -7.24
C LYS A 243 -21.15 20.08 -6.84
N LYS A 244 -21.19 20.82 -5.74
CA LYS A 244 -20.05 21.61 -5.28
C LYS A 244 -18.95 20.72 -4.72
N ILE A 245 -19.29 19.61 -4.03
CA ILE A 245 -18.33 18.59 -3.60
C ILE A 245 -17.59 18.03 -4.81
N ASN A 246 -18.32 17.64 -5.87
CA ASN A 246 -17.72 17.11 -7.09
C ASN A 246 -16.80 18.14 -7.78
N GLU A 247 -17.16 19.41 -7.80
CA GLU A 247 -16.31 20.49 -8.32
C GLU A 247 -15.01 20.62 -7.53
N ILE A 248 -15.08 20.58 -6.19
CA ILE A 248 -13.92 20.66 -5.31
C ILE A 248 -12.98 19.49 -5.58
N LEU A 249 -13.48 18.25 -5.59
CA LEU A 249 -12.67 17.06 -5.83
C LEU A 249 -12.07 17.06 -7.24
N THR A 250 -12.86 17.47 -8.26
CA THR A 250 -12.36 17.58 -9.65
C THR A 250 -11.27 18.63 -9.79
N HIS A 251 -11.36 19.73 -9.06
CA HIS A 251 -10.34 20.77 -9.03
C HIS A 251 -9.06 20.23 -8.37
N ALA A 252 -9.18 19.64 -7.18
CA ALA A 252 -8.05 19.08 -6.44
C ALA A 252 -7.31 17.99 -7.24
N ALA A 253 -8.03 17.11 -7.94
CA ALA A 253 -7.43 16.06 -8.76
C ALA A 253 -6.53 16.59 -9.89
N ARG A 254 -6.65 17.87 -10.25
CA ARG A 254 -5.81 18.55 -11.26
C ARG A 254 -4.59 19.24 -10.66
N GLU A 255 -4.52 19.38 -9.35
CA GLU A 255 -3.38 20.00 -8.69
C GLU A 255 -2.16 19.07 -8.67
N PRO A 256 -0.96 19.63 -8.77
CA PRO A 256 0.27 18.82 -8.76
C PRO A 256 0.41 17.90 -7.54
N LEU A 257 -0.09 18.32 -6.38
CA LEU A 257 -0.06 17.56 -5.13
C LEU A 257 -0.81 16.23 -5.25
N TYR A 258 -1.92 16.22 -5.99
CA TYR A 258 -2.79 15.04 -6.11
C TYR A 258 -2.59 14.27 -7.43
N ASN A 259 -1.62 14.67 -8.24
CA ASN A 259 -1.32 13.98 -9.50
C ASN A 259 -0.88 12.53 -9.24
N GLY A 260 -1.57 11.57 -9.86
CA GLY A 260 -1.34 10.13 -9.64
C GLY A 260 -1.89 9.61 -8.29
N ILE A 261 -2.52 10.47 -7.48
CA ILE A 261 -3.08 10.11 -6.17
C ILE A 261 -4.61 10.10 -6.21
N LEU A 262 -5.23 11.20 -6.67
CA LEU A 262 -6.67 11.36 -6.72
C LEU A 262 -7.14 11.49 -8.16
N ALA A 263 -8.14 10.70 -8.54
CA ALA A 263 -8.88 10.84 -9.79
C ALA A 263 -10.38 11.01 -9.51
N VAL A 264 -11.08 11.64 -10.44
CA VAL A 264 -12.54 11.80 -10.40
C VAL A 264 -13.12 11.35 -11.73
N THR A 265 -14.21 10.60 -11.70
CA THR A 265 -14.91 10.15 -12.91
C THR A 265 -16.41 10.28 -12.72
N ASP A 266 -17.10 10.64 -13.81
CA ASP A 266 -18.56 10.66 -13.93
C ASP A 266 -19.10 9.50 -14.77
N LYS A 267 -18.22 8.56 -15.14
CA LYS A 267 -18.58 7.40 -15.95
C LYS A 267 -19.15 6.28 -15.09
N GLU A 268 -20.14 5.58 -15.63
CA GLU A 268 -20.64 4.33 -15.05
C GLU A 268 -19.60 3.22 -15.27
N LEU A 269 -18.78 2.97 -14.25
CA LEU A 269 -17.70 1.97 -14.27
C LEU A 269 -17.96 0.88 -13.24
N VAL A 270 -17.40 -0.30 -13.48
CA VAL A 270 -17.40 -1.41 -12.54
C VAL A 270 -16.02 -1.58 -11.92
N ALA A 271 -15.93 -2.29 -10.79
CA ALA A 271 -14.67 -2.48 -10.07
C ALA A 271 -13.53 -3.00 -10.96
N GLU A 272 -13.85 -3.84 -11.95
CA GLU A 272 -12.87 -4.41 -12.87
C GLU A 272 -12.20 -3.37 -13.77
N ASP A 273 -12.88 -2.26 -14.10
CA ASP A 273 -12.32 -1.17 -14.90
C ASP A 273 -11.19 -0.44 -14.20
N PHE A 274 -11.12 -0.56 -12.88
CA PHE A 274 -10.05 0.02 -12.05
C PHE A 274 -8.87 -0.92 -11.81
N ARG A 275 -8.92 -2.14 -12.34
CA ARG A 275 -7.80 -3.08 -12.18
C ARG A 275 -6.54 -2.52 -12.85
N GLY A 276 -5.47 -2.38 -12.07
CA GLY A 276 -4.21 -1.82 -12.54
C GLY A 276 -4.20 -0.30 -12.66
N ASN A 277 -5.26 0.38 -12.22
CA ASN A 277 -5.25 1.82 -12.08
C ASN A 277 -4.18 2.24 -11.06
N SER A 278 -3.38 3.26 -11.40
CA SER A 278 -2.26 3.71 -10.58
C SER A 278 -2.65 4.73 -9.51
N TYR A 279 -3.86 5.27 -9.56
CA TYR A 279 -4.33 6.22 -8.56
C TYR A 279 -4.60 5.53 -7.22
N SER A 280 -4.30 6.21 -6.12
CA SER A 280 -4.62 5.75 -4.77
C SER A 280 -6.13 5.78 -4.51
N SER A 281 -6.81 6.76 -5.10
CA SER A 281 -8.24 6.99 -4.97
C SER A 281 -8.85 7.41 -6.30
N THR A 282 -10.00 6.84 -6.66
CA THR A 282 -10.86 7.34 -7.73
C THR A 282 -12.28 7.52 -7.19
N VAL A 283 -12.84 8.71 -7.32
CA VAL A 283 -14.16 9.12 -6.85
C VAL A 283 -15.10 9.30 -8.01
#